data_3fe72080f70fe9f9840cf61da8ead35a
#
_entry.id   3fe72080f70fe9f9840cf61da8ead35a
#
_cell.length_a   1.000
_cell.length_b   1.000
_cell.length_c   1.000
_cell.angle_alpha   90.00
_cell.angle_beta   90.00
_cell.angle_gamma   90.00
#
_symmetry.space_group_name_H-M   'P 1'
#
loop_
_entity.id
_entity.type
_entity.pdbx_description
1 polymer ?
#
loop_
_entity_poly.entity_id
_entity_poly.type
_entity_poly.pdbx_seq_one_letter_code
_entity_poly.pdbx_strand_id
1 'polypeptide(L)'
;LFRSIFAEELMKQEMSTERYIDIPEEVQDLYKIYRSTPLVRAYGLEKALDTPAKIYFKNESVSPVGSHKTNTAIPQADYNYKQGIRHLTTETGAGQWGAAMSMATQHFGIDLKVFMVKVSFNQKPYRKLMMNTWGADVYASPSEITAAGRAALAKNPNDSGSLGMAISEAVEMALQNPQDTRYCLGSVLNHVLLHQTIIGEEAVKQMELFGEYPDVVIGCFGGGSNFAGISFSFLRDNLTKGKNTRVIAVEPQSCPKLTRGEFQYDFGDVAGFTPLLPMYTLGHNFHPSDIHAGGLRYHGAGSIVSQLLKDKVIEAQS
;
A
#
# COMPACT_ATOMS: atom_id res chain seq x y z
N LEU A 1 9.33 17.09 9.95
CA LEU A 1 8.52 16.80 8.77
C LEU A 1 7.53 15.66 9.01
N PHE A 2 7.98 14.44 9.39
CA PHE A 2 7.07 13.30 9.65
C PHE A 2 5.92 13.65 10.60
N ARG A 3 6.21 14.27 11.75
CA ARG A 3 5.19 14.68 12.74
C ARG A 3 4.18 15.70 12.21
N SER A 4 4.53 16.42 11.15
CA SER A 4 3.62 17.41 10.55
C SER A 4 2.67 16.81 9.52
N ILE A 5 3.01 15.63 8.96
CA ILE A 5 2.24 15.02 7.88
C ILE A 5 1.52 13.71 8.27
N PHE A 6 1.93 13.03 9.35
CA PHE A 6 1.28 11.80 9.82
C PHE A 6 0.73 11.95 11.24
N ALA A 7 -0.29 11.16 11.58
CA ALA A 7 -0.75 11.03 12.95
C ALA A 7 0.37 10.48 13.86
N GLU A 8 0.38 10.93 15.13
CA GLU A 8 1.43 10.56 16.07
C GLU A 8 1.54 9.04 16.30
N GLU A 9 0.39 8.35 16.37
CA GLU A 9 0.39 6.90 16.56
C GLU A 9 1.00 6.15 15.37
N LEU A 10 0.74 6.61 14.14
CA LEU A 10 1.38 6.04 12.95
C LEU A 10 2.90 6.21 12.99
N MET A 11 3.38 7.33 13.53
CA MET A 11 4.81 7.58 13.70
C MET A 11 5.44 6.68 14.76
N LYS A 12 4.73 6.41 15.86
CA LYS A 12 5.18 5.45 16.86
C LYS A 12 5.32 4.06 16.24
N GLN A 13 4.32 3.63 15.47
CA GLN A 13 4.35 2.34 14.79
C GLN A 13 5.43 2.25 13.71
N GLU A 14 5.67 3.34 12.96
CA GLU A 14 6.75 3.41 11.96
C GLU A 14 8.13 3.13 12.55
N MET A 15 8.35 3.58 13.79
CA MET A 15 9.63 3.47 14.51
C MET A 15 9.65 2.36 15.55
N SER A 16 8.57 1.60 15.70
CA SER A 16 8.43 0.59 16.75
C SER A 16 9.35 -0.60 16.50
N THR A 17 9.92 -1.11 17.59
CA THR A 17 10.63 -2.40 17.65
C THR A 17 9.81 -3.48 18.36
N GLU A 18 8.58 -3.17 18.76
CA GLU A 18 7.69 -4.11 19.42
C GLU A 18 7.30 -5.24 18.46
N ARG A 19 7.34 -6.47 18.98
CA ARG A 19 7.02 -7.67 18.20
C ARG A 19 5.55 -7.75 17.80
N TYR A 20 4.67 -7.27 18.67
CA TYR A 20 3.23 -7.23 18.49
C TYR A 20 2.70 -5.86 18.88
N ILE A 21 1.79 -5.34 18.12
CA ILE A 21 1.08 -4.08 18.39
C ILE A 21 -0.41 -4.41 18.37
N ASP A 22 -1.12 -4.06 19.43
CA ASP A 22 -2.54 -4.33 19.56
C ASP A 22 -3.35 -3.51 18.55
N ILE A 23 -4.35 -4.17 17.96
CA ILE A 23 -5.31 -3.51 17.04
C ILE A 23 -6.38 -2.85 17.93
N PRO A 24 -6.63 -1.53 17.79
CA PRO A 24 -7.68 -0.84 18.55
C PRO A 24 -9.05 -1.51 18.38
N GLU A 25 -9.89 -1.45 19.41
CA GLU A 25 -11.20 -2.11 19.42
C GLU A 25 -12.09 -1.62 18.29
N GLU A 26 -12.13 -0.31 18.04
CA GLU A 26 -12.91 0.29 16.95
C GLU A 26 -12.46 -0.20 15.57
N VAL A 27 -11.14 -0.40 15.39
CA VAL A 27 -10.59 -0.98 14.16
C VAL A 27 -10.99 -2.45 14.02
N GLN A 28 -10.96 -3.21 15.14
CA GLN A 28 -11.39 -4.61 15.15
C GLN A 28 -12.88 -4.73 14.79
N ASP A 29 -13.72 -3.84 15.30
CA ASP A 29 -15.15 -3.84 14.98
C ASP A 29 -15.42 -3.59 13.51
N LEU A 30 -14.70 -2.68 12.88
CA LEU A 30 -14.79 -2.49 11.44
C LEU A 30 -14.23 -3.66 10.64
N TYR A 31 -13.18 -4.31 11.13
CA TYR A 31 -12.65 -5.52 10.50
C TYR A 31 -13.67 -6.67 10.49
N LYS A 32 -14.52 -6.82 11.49
CA LYS A 32 -15.57 -7.85 11.55
C LYS A 32 -16.55 -7.79 10.38
N ILE A 33 -16.65 -6.67 9.65
CA ILE A 33 -17.51 -6.52 8.48
C ILE A 33 -17.07 -7.47 7.34
N TYR A 34 -15.76 -7.77 7.19
CA TYR A 34 -15.23 -8.54 6.06
C TYR A 34 -14.13 -9.54 6.41
N ARG A 35 -13.58 -9.51 7.63
CA ARG A 35 -12.55 -10.45 8.09
C ARG A 35 -13.20 -11.55 8.95
N SER A 36 -12.63 -12.75 8.96
CA SER A 36 -11.41 -13.18 8.23
C SER A 36 -11.70 -13.38 6.74
N THR A 37 -10.74 -12.97 5.88
CA THR A 37 -10.88 -13.20 4.44
C THR A 37 -10.60 -14.67 4.08
N PRO A 38 -11.22 -15.23 2.99
CA PRO A 38 -11.04 -16.64 2.66
C PRO A 38 -9.62 -16.99 2.21
N LEU A 39 -9.12 -18.14 2.64
CA LEU A 39 -8.02 -18.85 1.99
C LEU A 39 -8.62 -19.94 1.13
N VAL A 40 -8.42 -19.86 -0.18
CA VAL A 40 -9.10 -20.71 -1.18
C VAL A 40 -8.08 -21.53 -1.94
N ARG A 41 -8.36 -22.83 -2.10
CA ARG A 41 -7.56 -23.70 -2.95
C ARG A 41 -7.90 -23.53 -4.42
N ALA A 42 -6.89 -23.34 -5.25
CA ALA A 42 -7.03 -23.01 -6.67
C ALA A 42 -7.00 -24.27 -7.57
N TYR A 43 -7.90 -25.21 -7.36
CA TYR A 43 -7.96 -26.47 -8.12
C TYR A 43 -7.94 -26.29 -9.65
N GLY A 44 -8.60 -25.27 -10.17
CA GLY A 44 -8.58 -24.96 -11.60
C GLY A 44 -7.20 -24.58 -12.12
N LEU A 45 -6.43 -23.82 -11.30
CA LEU A 45 -5.06 -23.43 -11.63
C LEU A 45 -4.09 -24.62 -11.55
N GLU A 46 -4.21 -25.44 -10.50
CA GLU A 46 -3.45 -26.67 -10.35
C GLU A 46 -3.59 -27.57 -11.59
N LYS A 47 -4.83 -27.77 -12.05
CA LYS A 47 -5.13 -28.53 -13.25
C LYS A 47 -4.57 -27.88 -14.53
N ALA A 48 -4.70 -26.56 -14.67
CA ALA A 48 -4.23 -25.84 -15.86
C ALA A 48 -2.70 -25.86 -15.99
N LEU A 49 -1.98 -25.92 -14.87
CA LEU A 49 -0.53 -25.99 -14.81
C LEU A 49 0.01 -27.43 -14.85
N ASP A 50 -0.88 -28.44 -14.84
CA ASP A 50 -0.51 -29.85 -14.74
C ASP A 50 0.53 -30.13 -13.62
N THR A 51 0.26 -29.58 -12.44
CA THR A 51 1.19 -29.62 -11.31
C THR A 51 0.64 -30.42 -10.13
N PRO A 52 1.49 -31.20 -9.41
CA PRO A 52 1.11 -31.83 -8.16
C PRO A 52 1.08 -30.84 -6.97
N ALA A 53 1.57 -29.61 -7.16
CA ALA A 53 1.59 -28.59 -6.10
C ALA A 53 0.17 -28.22 -5.68
N LYS A 54 -0.04 -28.05 -4.37
CA LYS A 54 -1.26 -27.50 -3.81
C LYS A 54 -1.17 -25.97 -3.83
N ILE A 55 -2.04 -25.31 -4.60
CA ILE A 55 -2.02 -23.86 -4.79
C ILE A 55 -3.20 -23.23 -4.01
N TYR A 56 -2.87 -22.30 -3.13
CA TYR A 56 -3.85 -21.52 -2.37
C TYR A 56 -3.70 -20.04 -2.69
N PHE A 57 -4.78 -19.29 -2.59
CA PHE A 57 -4.76 -17.84 -2.62
C PHE A 57 -5.60 -17.24 -1.49
N LYS A 58 -5.04 -16.22 -0.84
CA LYS A 58 -5.73 -15.42 0.17
C LYS A 58 -6.55 -14.35 -0.52
N ASN A 59 -7.86 -14.44 -0.42
CA ASN A 59 -8.78 -13.61 -1.20
C ASN A 59 -9.14 -12.30 -0.47
N GLU A 60 -8.36 -11.26 -0.66
CA GLU A 60 -8.62 -9.91 -0.11
C GLU A 60 -9.66 -9.10 -0.94
N SER A 61 -10.18 -9.64 -2.05
CA SER A 61 -11.19 -8.96 -2.87
C SER A 61 -12.57 -8.90 -2.22
N VAL A 62 -12.79 -9.64 -1.14
CA VAL A 62 -14.06 -9.65 -0.38
C VAL A 62 -14.22 -8.42 0.53
N SER A 63 -13.20 -7.58 0.66
CA SER A 63 -13.33 -6.32 1.39
C SER A 63 -14.32 -5.37 0.68
N PRO A 64 -14.92 -4.39 1.38
CA PRO A 64 -15.90 -3.47 0.80
C PRO A 64 -15.43 -2.72 -0.45
N VAL A 65 -14.10 -2.58 -0.63
CA VAL A 65 -13.50 -1.88 -1.79
C VAL A 65 -12.81 -2.83 -2.77
N GLY A 66 -12.87 -4.15 -2.53
CA GLY A 66 -12.27 -5.16 -3.40
C GLY A 66 -10.75 -5.20 -3.34
N SER A 67 -10.11 -4.84 -2.21
CA SER A 67 -8.65 -4.89 -2.06
C SER A 67 -8.20 -4.98 -0.60
N HIS A 68 -6.95 -5.43 -0.37
CA HIS A 68 -6.29 -5.48 0.94
C HIS A 68 -6.08 -4.10 1.59
N LYS A 69 -6.20 -3.02 0.85
CA LYS A 69 -5.84 -1.68 1.33
C LYS A 69 -6.74 -1.17 2.46
N THR A 70 -7.94 -1.72 2.59
CA THR A 70 -8.86 -1.46 3.70
C THR A 70 -8.21 -1.74 5.07
N ASN A 71 -7.32 -2.75 5.15
CA ASN A 71 -6.66 -3.14 6.39
C ASN A 71 -5.74 -2.06 6.97
N THR A 72 -5.26 -1.14 6.16
CA THR A 72 -4.47 0.00 6.64
C THR A 72 -5.27 1.32 6.60
N ALA A 73 -6.26 1.43 5.73
CA ALA A 73 -7.09 2.64 5.65
C ALA A 73 -7.89 2.87 6.94
N ILE A 74 -8.48 1.82 7.50
CA ILE A 74 -9.27 1.90 8.74
C ILE A 74 -8.42 2.39 9.92
N PRO A 75 -7.28 1.76 10.29
CA PRO A 75 -6.49 2.24 11.41
C PRO A 75 -5.88 3.63 11.16
N GLN A 76 -5.49 3.97 9.92
CA GLN A 76 -5.01 5.33 9.64
C GLN A 76 -6.11 6.38 9.86
N ALA A 77 -7.35 6.11 9.46
CA ALA A 77 -8.47 6.99 9.72
C ALA A 77 -8.79 7.10 11.23
N ASP A 78 -8.82 5.98 11.96
CA ASP A 78 -9.06 5.90 13.41
C ASP A 78 -8.04 6.74 14.19
N TYR A 79 -6.75 6.55 13.95
CA TYR A 79 -5.70 7.29 14.64
C TYR A 79 -5.72 8.79 14.36
N ASN A 80 -6.03 9.18 13.12
CA ASN A 80 -6.22 10.59 12.79
C ASN A 80 -7.44 11.17 13.48
N TYR A 81 -8.57 10.45 13.48
CA TYR A 81 -9.80 10.87 14.17
C TYR A 81 -9.59 11.06 15.67
N LYS A 82 -8.93 10.10 16.35
CA LYS A 82 -8.59 10.15 17.77
C LYS A 82 -7.65 11.31 18.12
N GLN A 83 -6.79 11.70 17.19
CA GLN A 83 -5.91 12.87 17.32
C GLN A 83 -6.63 14.20 17.06
N GLY A 84 -7.92 14.21 16.70
CA GLY A 84 -8.69 15.40 16.41
C GLY A 84 -8.54 15.92 14.97
N ILE A 85 -7.87 15.19 14.09
CA ILE A 85 -7.71 15.54 12.67
C ILE A 85 -9.03 15.33 11.95
N ARG A 86 -9.42 16.30 11.11
CA ARG A 86 -10.68 16.28 10.37
C ARG A 86 -10.52 16.36 8.86
N HIS A 87 -9.32 16.62 8.38
CA HIS A 87 -9.00 16.71 6.96
C HIS A 87 -7.82 15.78 6.63
N LEU A 88 -8.01 14.91 5.65
CA LEU A 88 -6.95 14.03 5.16
C LEU A 88 -6.70 14.27 3.68
N THR A 89 -5.44 14.08 3.28
CA THR A 89 -5.03 14.05 1.89
C THR A 89 -4.35 12.73 1.58
N THR A 90 -4.48 12.28 0.35
CA THR A 90 -3.79 11.07 -0.09
C THR A 90 -3.63 11.04 -1.61
N GLU A 91 -2.69 10.25 -2.08
CA GLU A 91 -2.56 9.89 -3.48
C GLU A 91 -3.32 8.59 -3.79
N THR A 92 -3.51 8.30 -5.07
CA THR A 92 -3.87 6.96 -5.52
C THR A 92 -3.42 6.71 -6.96
N GLY A 93 -2.82 5.55 -7.23
CA GLY A 93 -2.45 5.14 -8.59
C GLY A 93 -3.68 4.72 -9.39
N ALA A 94 -4.11 3.48 -9.18
CA ALA A 94 -5.25 2.87 -9.89
C ALA A 94 -6.62 3.10 -9.22
N GLY A 95 -6.67 3.86 -8.12
CA GLY A 95 -7.89 4.18 -7.37
C GLY A 95 -8.21 3.22 -6.21
N GLN A 96 -7.48 2.12 -6.02
CA GLN A 96 -7.76 1.17 -4.94
C GLN A 96 -7.50 1.77 -3.55
N TRP A 97 -6.39 2.49 -3.40
CA TRP A 97 -6.05 3.14 -2.13
C TRP A 97 -7.01 4.29 -1.81
N GLY A 98 -7.25 5.17 -2.78
CA GLY A 98 -8.22 6.26 -2.63
C GLY A 98 -9.61 5.73 -2.23
N ALA A 99 -10.10 4.64 -2.86
CA ALA A 99 -11.37 4.04 -2.50
C ALA A 99 -11.39 3.49 -1.06
N ALA A 100 -10.31 2.83 -0.63
CA ALA A 100 -10.20 2.31 0.74
C ALA A 100 -10.19 3.45 1.78
N MET A 101 -9.43 4.51 1.49
CA MET A 101 -9.35 5.68 2.35
C MET A 101 -10.68 6.44 2.41
N SER A 102 -11.38 6.59 1.26
CA SER A 102 -12.70 7.24 1.20
C SER A 102 -13.73 6.51 2.05
N MET A 103 -13.75 5.17 1.99
CA MET A 103 -14.64 4.38 2.83
C MET A 103 -14.32 4.57 4.32
N ALA A 104 -13.05 4.52 4.71
CA ALA A 104 -12.64 4.65 6.09
C ALA A 104 -12.94 6.06 6.63
N THR A 105 -12.61 7.10 5.89
CA THR A 105 -12.86 8.50 6.29
C THR A 105 -14.35 8.82 6.41
N GLN A 106 -15.19 8.29 5.52
CA GLN A 106 -16.64 8.41 5.62
C GLN A 106 -17.18 7.88 6.94
N HIS A 107 -16.66 6.73 7.41
CA HIS A 107 -17.07 6.14 8.69
C HIS A 107 -16.75 7.05 9.87
N PHE A 108 -15.59 7.72 9.86
CA PHE A 108 -15.14 8.60 10.95
C PHE A 108 -15.55 10.07 10.78
N GLY A 109 -16.26 10.42 9.71
CA GLY A 109 -16.65 11.81 9.44
C GLY A 109 -15.45 12.73 9.17
N ILE A 110 -14.45 12.25 8.45
CA ILE A 110 -13.24 12.98 8.07
C ILE A 110 -13.33 13.35 6.59
N ASP A 111 -13.07 14.60 6.24
CA ASP A 111 -12.97 15.05 4.86
C ASP A 111 -11.71 14.50 4.17
N LEU A 112 -11.84 14.04 2.94
CA LEU A 112 -10.73 13.45 2.19
C LEU A 112 -10.54 14.10 0.81
N LYS A 113 -9.30 14.51 0.52
CA LYS A 113 -8.85 14.88 -0.83
C LYS A 113 -7.92 13.83 -1.41
N VAL A 114 -8.24 13.35 -2.61
CA VAL A 114 -7.51 12.28 -3.28
C VAL A 114 -6.89 12.79 -4.59
N PHE A 115 -5.58 12.68 -4.71
CA PHE A 115 -4.85 12.94 -5.96
C PHE A 115 -4.66 11.63 -6.73
N MET A 116 -5.42 11.44 -7.80
CA MET A 116 -5.40 10.22 -8.61
C MET A 116 -4.56 10.41 -9.88
N VAL A 117 -3.63 9.50 -10.13
CA VAL A 117 -2.80 9.52 -11.34
C VAL A 117 -3.68 9.67 -12.59
N LYS A 118 -3.43 10.72 -13.40
CA LYS A 118 -4.29 11.20 -14.50
C LYS A 118 -4.66 10.12 -15.52
N VAL A 119 -3.70 9.27 -15.91
CA VAL A 119 -4.00 8.17 -16.84
C VAL A 119 -5.04 7.20 -16.24
N SER A 120 -4.91 6.87 -14.97
CA SER A 120 -5.87 6.00 -14.27
C SER A 120 -7.21 6.70 -13.99
N PHE A 121 -7.18 7.99 -13.69
CA PHE A 121 -8.40 8.80 -13.52
C PHE A 121 -9.29 8.75 -14.77
N ASN A 122 -8.67 8.81 -15.95
CA ASN A 122 -9.38 8.73 -17.23
C ASN A 122 -9.82 7.30 -17.58
N GLN A 123 -8.97 6.30 -17.33
CA GLN A 123 -9.23 4.89 -17.67
C GLN A 123 -10.22 4.18 -16.71
N LYS A 124 -10.38 4.68 -15.49
CA LYS A 124 -11.14 4.03 -14.41
C LYS A 124 -12.19 4.95 -13.77
N PRO A 125 -13.18 5.46 -14.54
CA PRO A 125 -14.15 6.43 -14.04
C PRO A 125 -14.98 5.90 -12.87
N TYR A 126 -15.25 4.60 -12.81
CA TYR A 126 -15.99 3.98 -11.70
C TYR A 126 -15.25 4.05 -10.37
N ARG A 127 -13.90 4.09 -10.37
CA ARG A 127 -13.13 4.29 -9.13
C ARG A 127 -13.34 5.69 -8.56
N LYS A 128 -13.34 6.71 -9.43
CA LYS A 128 -13.68 8.08 -9.03
C LYS A 128 -15.12 8.16 -8.48
N LEU A 129 -16.07 7.55 -9.20
CA LEU A 129 -17.47 7.53 -8.75
C LEU A 129 -17.61 6.91 -7.36
N MET A 130 -16.95 5.77 -7.12
CA MET A 130 -16.92 5.10 -5.82
C MET A 130 -16.36 6.02 -4.71
N MET A 131 -15.23 6.68 -4.95
CA MET A 131 -14.64 7.62 -3.99
C MET A 131 -15.56 8.79 -3.68
N ASN A 132 -16.17 9.39 -4.71
CA ASN A 132 -17.13 10.49 -4.54
C ASN A 132 -18.41 10.04 -3.78
N THR A 133 -18.87 8.80 -3.98
CA THR A 133 -20.01 8.23 -3.25
C THR A 133 -19.73 8.15 -1.75
N TRP A 134 -18.49 7.96 -1.36
CA TRP A 134 -18.04 8.04 0.04
C TRP A 134 -17.57 9.43 0.47
N GLY A 135 -17.90 10.48 -0.29
CA GLY A 135 -17.68 11.86 0.10
C GLY A 135 -16.28 12.41 -0.16
N ALA A 136 -15.41 11.69 -0.84
CA ALA A 136 -14.07 12.19 -1.15
C ALA A 136 -14.06 13.13 -2.35
N ASP A 137 -13.24 14.19 -2.30
CA ASP A 137 -12.89 15.03 -3.42
C ASP A 137 -11.75 14.41 -4.22
N VAL A 138 -11.94 14.15 -5.52
CA VAL A 138 -10.95 13.43 -6.34
C VAL A 138 -10.44 14.32 -7.47
N TYR A 139 -9.13 14.54 -7.49
CA TYR A 139 -8.42 15.36 -8.47
C TYR A 139 -7.50 14.51 -9.35
N ALA A 140 -7.47 14.81 -10.66
CA ALA A 140 -6.48 14.20 -11.55
C ALA A 140 -5.09 14.81 -11.29
N SER A 141 -4.08 13.97 -11.06
CA SER A 141 -2.69 14.40 -10.82
C SER A 141 -1.82 14.15 -12.08
N PRO A 142 -1.06 15.15 -12.56
CA PRO A 142 -0.89 16.51 -12.02
C PRO A 142 -2.14 17.38 -12.11
N SER A 143 -2.35 18.25 -11.10
CA SER A 143 -3.49 19.15 -11.01
C SER A 143 -3.07 20.63 -10.97
N GLU A 144 -4.02 21.53 -11.21
CA GLU A 144 -3.77 22.97 -11.11
C GLU A 144 -3.90 23.52 -9.67
N ILE A 145 -4.36 22.71 -8.70
CA ILE A 145 -4.64 23.20 -7.35
C ILE A 145 -3.39 23.25 -6.45
N THR A 146 -2.32 22.54 -6.81
CA THR A 146 -1.04 22.53 -6.08
C THR A 146 0.07 23.22 -6.87
N ALA A 147 1.12 23.68 -6.19
CA ALA A 147 2.27 24.27 -6.87
C ALA A 147 3.07 23.20 -7.63
N ALA A 148 3.24 22.01 -7.04
CA ALA A 148 3.90 20.88 -7.68
C ALA A 148 3.17 20.45 -8.97
N GLY A 149 1.84 20.33 -8.93
CA GLY A 149 1.03 19.99 -10.09
C GLY A 149 1.10 21.04 -11.21
N ARG A 150 0.96 22.32 -10.86
CA ARG A 150 1.14 23.43 -11.83
C ARG A 150 2.52 23.43 -12.49
N ALA A 151 3.58 23.19 -11.70
CA ALA A 151 4.95 23.14 -12.23
C ALA A 151 5.14 21.95 -13.19
N ALA A 152 4.54 20.81 -12.94
CA ALA A 152 4.54 19.65 -13.82
C ALA A 152 3.78 19.96 -15.12
N LEU A 153 2.57 20.51 -15.05
CA LEU A 153 1.74 20.87 -16.20
C LEU A 153 2.37 21.97 -17.06
N ALA A 154 3.09 22.91 -16.45
CA ALA A 154 3.84 23.94 -17.20
C ALA A 154 4.99 23.34 -18.02
N LYS A 155 5.62 22.25 -17.56
CA LYS A 155 6.66 21.53 -18.31
C LYS A 155 6.06 20.64 -19.40
N ASN A 156 4.96 19.95 -19.09
CA ASN A 156 4.26 19.07 -20.00
C ASN A 156 2.74 19.13 -19.77
N PRO A 157 1.97 19.91 -20.54
CA PRO A 157 0.51 19.99 -20.39
C PRO A 157 -0.23 18.66 -20.57
N ASN A 158 0.40 17.70 -21.28
CA ASN A 158 -0.15 16.37 -21.52
C ASN A 158 0.42 15.29 -20.58
N ASP A 159 1.04 15.68 -19.47
CA ASP A 159 1.57 14.73 -18.48
C ASP A 159 0.48 13.74 -18.05
N SER A 160 0.76 12.45 -18.17
CA SER A 160 -0.14 11.34 -17.78
C SER A 160 -0.15 11.09 -16.28
N GLY A 161 0.77 11.71 -15.56
CA GLY A 161 0.94 11.59 -14.11
C GLY A 161 1.75 10.36 -13.67
N SER A 162 2.30 10.47 -12.49
CA SER A 162 2.97 9.37 -11.78
C SER A 162 2.49 9.31 -10.34
N LEU A 163 2.71 8.16 -9.66
CA LEU A 163 2.36 8.04 -8.26
C LEU A 163 3.22 8.99 -7.40
N GLY A 164 4.49 9.17 -7.74
CA GLY A 164 5.37 10.12 -7.06
C GLY A 164 4.89 11.57 -7.16
N MET A 165 4.33 11.98 -8.31
CA MET A 165 3.73 13.31 -8.46
C MET A 165 2.45 13.45 -7.62
N ALA A 166 1.59 12.45 -7.62
CA ALA A 166 0.37 12.45 -6.81
C ALA A 166 0.69 12.51 -5.29
N ILE A 167 1.77 11.86 -4.85
CA ILE A 167 2.29 11.97 -3.47
C ILE A 167 2.74 13.41 -3.19
N SER A 168 3.52 14.02 -4.09
CA SER A 168 3.97 15.41 -3.92
C SER A 168 2.79 16.37 -3.71
N GLU A 169 1.73 16.25 -4.53
CA GLU A 169 0.54 17.09 -4.43
C GLU A 169 -0.22 16.85 -3.12
N ALA A 170 -0.39 15.59 -2.70
CA ALA A 170 -1.08 15.26 -1.46
C ALA A 170 -0.32 15.75 -0.22
N VAL A 171 1.01 15.60 -0.20
CA VAL A 171 1.86 16.09 0.89
C VAL A 171 1.88 17.63 0.92
N GLU A 172 2.02 18.30 -0.23
CA GLU A 172 1.94 19.76 -0.32
C GLU A 172 0.64 20.28 0.29
N MET A 173 -0.50 19.65 -0.05
CA MET A 173 -1.80 20.04 0.49
C MET A 173 -1.89 19.85 2.01
N ALA A 174 -1.34 18.78 2.56
CA ALA A 174 -1.30 18.56 4.01
C ALA A 174 -0.43 19.61 4.72
N LEU A 175 0.70 20.00 4.12
CA LEU A 175 1.62 20.99 4.68
C LEU A 175 1.07 22.42 4.66
N GLN A 176 0.07 22.72 3.84
CA GLN A 176 -0.59 24.03 3.81
C GLN A 176 -1.40 24.32 5.09
N ASN A 177 -1.92 23.28 5.75
CA ASN A 177 -2.68 23.40 6.99
C ASN A 177 -2.32 22.27 8.00
N PRO A 178 -1.10 22.29 8.55
CA PRO A 178 -0.59 21.18 9.38
C PRO A 178 -1.23 21.11 10.77
N GLN A 179 -2.16 22.02 11.11
CA GLN A 179 -2.86 22.01 12.40
C GLN A 179 -3.99 20.99 12.42
N ASP A 180 -4.68 20.80 11.31
CA ASP A 180 -5.87 19.92 11.22
C ASP A 180 -5.86 18.95 10.04
N THR A 181 -4.84 19.02 9.18
CA THR A 181 -4.72 18.19 7.99
C THR A 181 -3.52 17.23 8.10
N ARG A 182 -3.72 15.97 7.70
CA ARG A 182 -2.65 14.95 7.61
C ARG A 182 -2.70 14.24 6.27
N TYR A 183 -1.56 13.69 5.92
CA TYR A 183 -1.38 12.83 4.76
C TYR A 183 -1.48 11.35 5.17
N CYS A 184 -2.09 10.53 4.32
CA CYS A 184 -2.15 9.08 4.49
C CYS A 184 -1.55 8.37 3.28
N LEU A 185 -0.83 7.26 3.52
CA LEU A 185 -0.13 6.50 2.49
C LEU A 185 -0.56 5.03 2.52
N GLY A 186 -0.83 4.46 1.34
CA GLY A 186 -1.37 3.11 1.20
C GLY A 186 -0.35 2.00 0.98
N SER A 187 0.95 2.27 1.09
CA SER A 187 2.03 1.30 0.90
C SER A 187 3.37 1.84 1.42
N VAL A 188 4.46 1.11 1.25
CA VAL A 188 5.87 1.50 1.47
C VAL A 188 6.29 1.62 2.94
N LEU A 189 5.59 2.41 3.75
CA LEU A 189 5.98 2.70 5.13
C LEU A 189 5.72 1.52 6.07
N ASN A 190 6.53 1.42 7.12
CA ASN A 190 6.52 0.28 8.04
C ASN A 190 5.17 0.09 8.73
N HIS A 191 4.51 1.17 9.18
CA HIS A 191 3.18 1.08 9.78
C HIS A 191 2.14 0.52 8.81
N VAL A 192 2.25 0.82 7.51
CA VAL A 192 1.36 0.24 6.49
C VAL A 192 1.62 -1.26 6.34
N LEU A 193 2.90 -1.66 6.26
CA LEU A 193 3.27 -3.07 6.16
C LEU A 193 2.82 -3.84 7.41
N LEU A 194 2.96 -3.25 8.60
CA LEU A 194 2.47 -3.79 9.88
C LEU A 194 0.95 -4.05 9.83
N HIS A 195 0.15 -3.05 9.45
CA HIS A 195 -1.31 -3.21 9.38
C HIS A 195 -1.74 -4.33 8.44
N GLN A 196 -0.97 -4.60 7.39
CA GLN A 196 -1.28 -5.67 6.45
C GLN A 196 -0.95 -7.07 6.98
N THR A 197 -0.16 -7.21 8.03
CA THR A 197 0.23 -8.53 8.57
C THR A 197 -0.94 -9.36 9.05
N ILE A 198 -2.10 -8.76 9.33
CA ILE A 198 -3.35 -9.48 9.62
C ILE A 198 -3.70 -10.51 8.55
N ILE A 199 -3.34 -10.27 7.28
CA ILE A 199 -3.52 -11.20 6.15
C ILE A 199 -2.76 -12.51 6.43
N GLY A 200 -1.49 -12.39 6.75
CA GLY A 200 -0.60 -13.52 7.04
C GLY A 200 -0.93 -14.22 8.35
N GLU A 201 -1.32 -13.46 9.39
CA GLU A 201 -1.77 -14.03 10.67
C GLU A 201 -2.99 -14.94 10.49
N GLU A 202 -3.96 -14.51 9.69
CA GLU A 202 -5.10 -15.34 9.32
C GLU A 202 -4.69 -16.53 8.44
N ALA A 203 -3.82 -16.29 7.43
CA ALA A 203 -3.39 -17.34 6.51
C ALA A 203 -2.67 -18.48 7.24
N VAL A 204 -1.79 -18.18 8.20
CA VAL A 204 -1.13 -19.21 9.03
C VAL A 204 -2.16 -20.06 9.76
N LYS A 205 -3.13 -19.44 10.44
CA LYS A 205 -4.19 -20.15 11.17
C LYS A 205 -5.09 -20.98 10.22
N GLN A 206 -5.39 -20.45 9.06
CA GLN A 206 -6.21 -21.16 8.05
C GLN A 206 -5.47 -22.37 7.47
N MET A 207 -4.15 -22.26 7.22
CA MET A 207 -3.32 -23.40 6.80
C MET A 207 -3.26 -24.48 7.89
N GLU A 208 -3.14 -24.08 9.15
CA GLU A 208 -3.19 -25.03 10.30
C GLU A 208 -4.50 -25.80 10.34
N LEU A 209 -5.65 -25.17 10.06
CA LEU A 209 -6.96 -25.86 9.97
C LEU A 209 -7.01 -26.92 8.86
N PHE A 210 -6.24 -26.75 7.79
CA PHE A 210 -6.13 -27.74 6.72
C PHE A 210 -5.07 -28.83 7.03
N GLY A 211 -4.33 -28.70 8.13
CA GLY A 211 -3.20 -29.57 8.45
C GLY A 211 -2.03 -29.40 7.50
N GLU A 212 -1.88 -28.23 6.88
CA GLU A 212 -0.88 -27.90 5.88
C GLU A 212 -0.05 -26.70 6.26
N TYR A 213 1.10 -26.53 5.62
CA TYR A 213 1.97 -25.38 5.77
C TYR A 213 2.65 -25.09 4.41
N PRO A 214 2.80 -23.82 3.97
CA PRO A 214 3.30 -23.54 2.64
C PRO A 214 4.82 -23.71 2.53
N ASP A 215 5.29 -24.38 1.47
CA ASP A 215 6.69 -24.39 1.07
C ASP A 215 7.12 -23.07 0.43
N VAL A 216 6.18 -22.40 -0.25
CA VAL A 216 6.42 -21.14 -0.97
C VAL A 216 5.27 -20.17 -0.73
N VAL A 217 5.60 -18.94 -0.43
CA VAL A 217 4.67 -17.80 -0.38
C VAL A 217 5.04 -16.78 -1.45
N ILE A 218 4.06 -16.42 -2.29
CA ILE A 218 4.26 -15.47 -3.40
C ILE A 218 3.34 -14.26 -3.16
N GLY A 219 3.90 -13.06 -3.25
CA GLY A 219 3.13 -11.82 -3.17
C GLY A 219 3.44 -10.87 -4.31
N CYS A 220 2.42 -10.19 -4.86
CA CYS A 220 2.66 -9.13 -5.84
C CYS A 220 3.30 -7.91 -5.16
N PHE A 221 4.19 -7.23 -5.89
CA PHE A 221 5.00 -6.16 -5.33
C PHE A 221 4.83 -4.82 -6.08
N GLY A 222 4.14 -3.88 -5.43
CA GLY A 222 4.17 -2.45 -5.77
C GLY A 222 5.15 -1.72 -4.86
N GLY A 223 4.67 -1.11 -3.78
CA GLY A 223 5.50 -0.55 -2.70
C GLY A 223 5.84 -1.54 -1.58
N GLY A 224 5.16 -2.71 -1.53
CA GLY A 224 5.45 -3.78 -0.57
C GLY A 224 4.29 -4.21 0.34
N SER A 225 3.19 -3.47 0.40
CA SER A 225 2.12 -3.74 1.39
C SER A 225 1.40 -5.08 1.20
N ASN A 226 1.08 -5.47 -0.04
CA ASN A 226 0.48 -6.77 -0.33
C ASN A 226 1.45 -7.90 0.01
N PHE A 227 2.69 -7.78 -0.45
CA PHE A 227 3.73 -8.77 -0.20
C PHE A 227 4.01 -8.95 1.31
N ALA A 228 4.24 -7.86 2.05
CA ALA A 228 4.47 -7.91 3.49
C ALA A 228 3.28 -8.52 4.24
N GLY A 229 2.06 -8.13 3.85
CA GLY A 229 0.83 -8.63 4.45
C GLY A 229 0.74 -10.15 4.45
N ILE A 230 0.98 -10.78 3.32
CA ILE A 230 0.89 -12.25 3.22
C ILE A 230 2.15 -12.96 3.75
N SER A 231 3.33 -12.33 3.66
CA SER A 231 4.60 -13.06 3.85
C SER A 231 5.22 -12.92 5.24
N PHE A 232 5.04 -11.79 5.93
CA PHE A 232 5.79 -11.51 7.17
C PHE A 232 5.49 -12.49 8.30
N SER A 233 4.27 -13.02 8.41
CA SER A 233 3.93 -14.04 9.41
C SER A 233 4.67 -15.37 9.14
N PHE A 234 4.84 -15.74 7.88
CA PHE A 234 5.62 -16.92 7.49
C PHE A 234 7.14 -16.70 7.66
N LEU A 235 7.64 -15.51 7.35
CA LEU A 235 9.04 -15.15 7.65
C LEU A 235 9.33 -15.15 9.14
N ARG A 236 8.41 -14.63 9.97
CA ARG A 236 8.50 -14.72 11.42
C ARG A 236 8.60 -16.19 11.87
N ASP A 237 7.78 -17.06 11.32
CA ASP A 237 7.79 -18.48 11.66
C ASP A 237 9.07 -19.18 11.20
N ASN A 238 9.67 -18.78 10.07
CA ASN A 238 11.01 -19.22 9.67
C ASN A 238 12.05 -18.84 10.75
N LEU A 239 12.03 -17.60 11.22
CA LEU A 239 13.01 -17.08 12.18
C LEU A 239 12.82 -17.64 13.60
N THR A 240 11.60 -17.98 13.99
CA THR A 240 11.28 -18.28 15.40
C THR A 240 10.82 -19.72 15.67
N LYS A 241 10.35 -20.42 14.63
CA LYS A 241 9.82 -21.79 14.74
C LYS A 241 10.58 -22.81 13.88
N GLY A 242 11.67 -22.39 13.24
CA GLY A 242 12.49 -23.27 12.38
C GLY A 242 11.75 -23.73 11.12
N LYS A 243 10.74 -23.00 10.64
CA LYS A 243 10.11 -23.25 9.33
C LYS A 243 11.06 -22.81 8.22
N ASN A 244 10.83 -23.28 6.99
CA ASN A 244 11.66 -22.97 5.83
C ASN A 244 10.82 -22.65 4.59
N THR A 245 9.89 -21.72 4.74
CA THR A 245 9.06 -21.23 3.65
C THR A 245 9.88 -20.28 2.77
N ARG A 246 9.98 -20.56 1.46
CA ARG A 246 10.51 -19.60 0.49
C ARG A 246 9.52 -18.47 0.28
N VAL A 247 10.01 -17.25 0.20
CA VAL A 247 9.18 -16.06 0.05
C VAL A 247 9.62 -15.27 -1.17
N ILE A 248 8.71 -15.09 -2.13
CA ILE A 248 9.00 -14.51 -3.44
C ILE A 248 8.15 -13.28 -3.69
N ALA A 249 8.80 -12.13 -3.88
CA ALA A 249 8.17 -10.90 -4.32
C ALA A 249 8.11 -10.86 -5.85
N VAL A 250 6.92 -10.65 -6.43
CA VAL A 250 6.74 -10.59 -7.89
C VAL A 250 6.33 -9.19 -8.31
N GLU A 251 7.14 -8.55 -9.14
CA GLU A 251 6.90 -7.20 -9.64
C GLU A 251 6.73 -7.16 -11.17
N PRO A 252 6.11 -6.10 -11.75
CA PRO A 252 5.99 -6.02 -13.20
C PRO A 252 7.32 -5.63 -13.86
N GLN A 253 7.62 -6.23 -15.00
CA GLN A 253 8.82 -5.89 -15.81
C GLN A 253 8.88 -4.42 -16.23
N SER A 254 7.73 -3.74 -16.30
CA SER A 254 7.64 -2.30 -16.60
C SER A 254 8.02 -1.39 -15.44
N CYS A 255 8.18 -1.95 -14.22
CA CYS A 255 8.56 -1.20 -13.02
C CYS A 255 9.40 -2.10 -12.08
N PRO A 256 10.60 -2.57 -12.54
CA PRO A 256 11.36 -3.66 -11.94
C PRO A 256 12.33 -3.16 -10.87
N LYS A 257 11.83 -2.52 -9.81
CA LYS A 257 12.65 -1.90 -8.78
C LYS A 257 13.46 -2.89 -7.94
N LEU A 258 12.89 -4.07 -7.63
CA LEU A 258 13.59 -5.10 -6.85
C LEU A 258 14.63 -5.86 -7.65
N THR A 259 14.35 -6.11 -8.95
CA THR A 259 15.20 -6.95 -9.81
C THR A 259 16.21 -6.16 -10.63
N ARG A 260 15.97 -4.86 -10.88
CA ARG A 260 16.83 -3.99 -11.70
C ARG A 260 17.11 -2.63 -11.07
N GLY A 261 16.45 -2.28 -9.96
CA GLY A 261 16.71 -1.05 -9.21
C GLY A 261 17.99 -1.13 -8.38
N GLU A 262 18.42 0.00 -7.86
CA GLU A 262 19.57 0.12 -6.97
C GLU A 262 19.12 0.29 -5.52
N PHE A 263 19.87 -0.28 -4.58
CA PHE A 263 19.65 -0.06 -3.15
C PHE A 263 20.35 1.23 -2.73
N GLN A 264 19.57 2.28 -2.53
CA GLN A 264 20.07 3.60 -2.13
C GLN A 264 19.04 4.39 -1.34
N TYR A 265 19.44 5.52 -0.78
CA TYR A 265 18.50 6.50 -0.22
C TYR A 265 17.82 7.26 -1.34
N ASP A 266 16.48 7.29 -1.31
CA ASP A 266 15.68 8.00 -2.30
C ASP A 266 14.44 8.63 -1.66
N PHE A 267 13.84 9.61 -2.35
CA PHE A 267 12.58 10.21 -1.95
C PHE A 267 11.39 9.32 -2.35
N GLY A 268 10.33 9.37 -1.57
CA GLY A 268 9.07 8.70 -1.90
C GLY A 268 8.27 9.42 -2.99
N ASP A 269 8.61 10.69 -3.30
CA ASP A 269 7.87 11.58 -4.18
C ASP A 269 8.78 12.38 -5.11
N VAL A 270 8.21 12.91 -6.20
CA VAL A 270 8.96 13.62 -7.25
C VAL A 270 9.52 14.98 -6.77
N ALA A 271 8.77 15.70 -5.92
CA ALA A 271 9.19 17.02 -5.43
C ALA A 271 10.15 16.98 -4.23
N GLY A 272 10.41 15.79 -3.66
CA GLY A 272 11.29 15.64 -2.50
C GLY A 272 10.69 16.16 -1.19
N PHE A 273 9.37 16.15 -1.05
CA PHE A 273 8.68 16.55 0.18
C PHE A 273 8.67 15.44 1.23
N THR A 274 8.87 14.18 0.81
CA THR A 274 9.01 13.05 1.72
C THR A 274 10.45 12.91 2.21
N PRO A 275 10.70 12.26 3.36
CA PRO A 275 12.06 12.00 3.79
C PRO A 275 12.77 10.99 2.89
N LEU A 276 14.10 11.05 2.89
CA LEU A 276 14.94 10.04 2.27
C LEU A 276 14.85 8.73 3.06
N LEU A 277 14.56 7.65 2.36
CA LEU A 277 14.47 6.29 2.91
C LEU A 277 15.40 5.35 2.15
N PRO A 278 16.05 4.39 2.84
CA PRO A 278 16.83 3.36 2.16
C PRO A 278 15.87 2.39 1.45
N MET A 279 16.03 2.21 0.14
CA MET A 279 15.14 1.39 -0.67
C MET A 279 15.81 0.87 -1.94
N TYR A 280 15.31 -0.23 -2.47
CA TYR A 280 15.51 -0.53 -3.88
C TYR A 280 14.63 0.41 -4.70
N THR A 281 15.22 1.14 -5.64
CA THR A 281 14.54 2.20 -6.39
C THR A 281 15.00 2.27 -7.85
N LEU A 282 14.09 2.75 -8.71
CA LEU A 282 14.38 3.15 -10.09
C LEU A 282 14.65 4.67 -10.20
N GLY A 283 14.66 5.37 -9.03
CA GLY A 283 14.76 6.82 -8.93
C GLY A 283 13.39 7.49 -8.81
N HIS A 284 13.28 8.49 -7.90
CA HIS A 284 11.99 9.19 -7.64
C HIS A 284 11.43 9.94 -8.85
N ASN A 285 12.26 10.22 -9.87
CA ASN A 285 11.84 10.82 -11.14
C ASN A 285 11.42 9.76 -12.19
N PHE A 286 11.45 8.47 -11.87
CA PHE A 286 11.05 7.41 -12.78
C PHE A 286 9.58 7.53 -13.15
N HIS A 287 9.30 7.60 -14.46
CA HIS A 287 7.96 7.65 -15.00
C HIS A 287 7.60 6.28 -15.58
N PRO A 288 6.71 5.50 -14.93
CA PRO A 288 6.32 4.18 -15.42
C PRO A 288 5.47 4.31 -16.69
N SER A 289 5.59 3.33 -17.58
CA SER A 289 4.76 3.25 -18.79
C SER A 289 3.26 3.21 -18.47
N ASP A 290 2.42 3.68 -19.38
CA ASP A 290 0.96 3.80 -19.21
C ASP A 290 0.20 2.46 -19.33
N ILE A 291 0.89 1.34 -19.15
CA ILE A 291 0.27 0.02 -19.15
C ILE A 291 -0.66 -0.18 -17.95
N HIS A 292 -1.66 -1.05 -18.13
CA HIS A 292 -2.56 -1.43 -17.05
C HIS A 292 -1.88 -2.38 -16.05
N ALA A 293 -1.28 -1.83 -14.99
CA ALA A 293 -0.65 -2.59 -13.91
C ALA A 293 -1.18 -2.10 -12.56
N GLY A 294 -2.42 -2.47 -12.24
CA GLY A 294 -3.23 -1.94 -11.16
C GLY A 294 -2.56 -1.84 -9.77
N GLY A 295 -1.88 -0.74 -9.48
CA GLY A 295 -1.23 -0.47 -8.18
C GLY A 295 0.21 -0.95 -8.08
N LEU A 296 0.82 -1.43 -9.17
CA LEU A 296 2.20 -1.96 -9.17
C LEU A 296 3.21 -0.98 -9.83
N ARG A 297 2.83 0.27 -10.08
CA ARG A 297 3.59 1.29 -10.80
C ARG A 297 4.22 2.32 -9.87
N TYR A 298 4.99 1.87 -8.89
CA TYR A 298 5.71 2.74 -7.96
C TYR A 298 7.22 2.50 -8.07
N HIS A 299 8.02 3.56 -8.10
CA HIS A 299 9.47 3.52 -8.36
C HIS A 299 10.28 2.87 -7.24
N GLY A 300 9.80 2.90 -5.98
CA GLY A 300 10.55 2.47 -4.80
C GLY A 300 9.92 1.28 -4.08
N ALA A 301 10.71 0.64 -3.24
CA ALA A 301 10.30 -0.47 -2.39
C ALA A 301 10.36 -0.08 -0.91
N GLY A 302 9.43 -0.57 -0.09
CA GLY A 302 9.46 -0.36 1.35
C GLY A 302 10.80 -0.74 1.98
N SER A 303 11.30 0.06 2.93
CA SER A 303 12.65 -0.07 3.49
C SER A 303 12.90 -1.44 4.12
N ILE A 304 11.97 -1.97 4.91
CA ILE A 304 12.09 -3.31 5.51
C ILE A 304 12.20 -4.39 4.42
N VAL A 305 11.36 -4.35 3.39
CA VAL A 305 11.40 -5.34 2.30
C VAL A 305 12.71 -5.21 1.52
N SER A 306 13.16 -3.99 1.28
CA SER A 306 14.45 -3.73 0.63
C SER A 306 15.63 -4.33 1.41
N GLN A 307 15.61 -4.20 2.74
CA GLN A 307 16.64 -4.80 3.60
C GLN A 307 16.57 -6.32 3.55
N LEU A 308 15.37 -6.92 3.65
CA LEU A 308 15.18 -8.38 3.57
C LEU A 308 15.69 -8.96 2.24
N LEU A 309 15.49 -8.24 1.12
CA LEU A 309 16.02 -8.64 -0.18
C LEU A 309 17.54 -8.54 -0.22
N LYS A 310 18.10 -7.42 0.28
CA LYS A 310 19.56 -7.21 0.36
C LYS A 310 20.24 -8.31 1.19
N ASP A 311 19.61 -8.73 2.29
CA ASP A 311 20.09 -9.77 3.19
C ASP A 311 19.78 -11.20 2.65
N LYS A 312 19.18 -11.30 1.47
CA LYS A 312 18.79 -12.58 0.83
C LYS A 312 17.85 -13.45 1.65
N VAL A 313 17.04 -12.82 2.49
CA VAL A 313 15.95 -13.48 3.26
C VAL A 313 14.74 -13.76 2.38
N ILE A 314 14.54 -12.96 1.35
CA ILE A 314 13.47 -13.09 0.35
C ILE A 314 14.06 -13.11 -1.06
N GLU A 315 13.26 -13.59 -2.02
CA GLU A 315 13.57 -13.60 -3.44
C GLU A 315 12.71 -12.56 -4.18
N ALA A 316 13.18 -12.08 -5.33
CA ALA A 316 12.41 -11.19 -6.22
C ALA A 316 12.40 -11.73 -7.65
N GLN A 317 11.26 -11.57 -8.33
CA GLN A 317 11.03 -11.95 -9.72
C GLN A 317 10.26 -10.83 -10.47
N SER A 318 10.47 -10.71 -11.81
CA SER A 318 9.78 -9.74 -12.67
C SER A 318 9.34 -10.34 -14.00
#